data_6b6217a42e5cfd08c3733df446f76a87
#
_entry.id   6b6217a42e5cfd08c3733df446f76a87
#
_cell.length_a   1.000
_cell.length_b   1.000
_cell.length_c   1.000
_cell.angle_alpha   90.00
_cell.angle_beta   90.00
_cell.angle_gamma   90.00
#
_symmetry.space_group_name_H-M   'P 1'
#
loop_
_entity.id
_entity.type
_entity.pdbx_description
1 polymer ?
#
loop_
_entity_poly.entity_id
_entity_poly.type
_entity_poly.pdbx_seq_one_letter_code
_entity_poly.pdbx_strand_id
1 'polypeptide(L)'
;MSLLVATGLRIPGRLEETSVTIDAGTLTCLIGPNGSGKTSLLHAIAGIGSPQGRVRIDDVDPLCLGPPRRQRLLTYLPASRDVKWPLAARDLIRLGGEDDIEPVLAELELGPLSDRRVDQLSTGERARVLLARALAPRPKLLLLDEPVTNLDPLWQLKLMEHLRTLTRHSGRAVLMASHDLELAARFADRLIVMDSGRAVADGGPEILEGPEVRAVFGIERRGSAWWPAATPPEGPRSSP
;
A
#
# COMPACT_ATOMS: atom_id res chain seq x y z
N MET A 1 -10.27 7.80 -14.99
CA MET A 1 -11.43 6.90 -14.83
C MET A 1 -11.18 6.03 -13.61
N SER A 2 -12.10 6.04 -12.64
CA SER A 2 -11.87 5.36 -11.35
C SER A 2 -11.87 3.85 -11.52
N LEU A 3 -10.76 3.23 -11.16
CA LEU A 3 -10.59 1.78 -11.12
C LEU A 3 -11.22 1.20 -9.85
N LEU A 4 -10.97 1.82 -8.69
CA LEU A 4 -11.56 1.46 -7.41
C LEU A 4 -12.60 2.49 -7.00
N VAL A 5 -13.79 2.02 -6.62
CA VAL A 5 -14.81 2.80 -5.92
C VAL A 5 -15.17 2.05 -4.65
N ALA A 6 -14.82 2.62 -3.51
CA ALA A 6 -15.13 2.09 -2.19
C ALA A 6 -16.02 3.10 -1.45
N THR A 7 -17.19 2.66 -0.96
CA THR A 7 -18.20 3.55 -0.39
C THR A 7 -18.62 3.07 0.99
N GLY A 8 -18.61 3.97 1.96
CA GLY A 8 -19.09 3.73 3.32
C GLY A 8 -18.32 2.64 4.05
N LEU A 9 -17.02 2.50 3.79
CA LEU A 9 -16.18 1.49 4.46
C LEU A 9 -16.05 1.81 5.94
N ARG A 10 -16.32 0.82 6.78
CA ARG A 10 -16.21 0.94 8.23
C ARG A 10 -15.74 -0.37 8.85
N ILE A 11 -14.84 -0.26 9.84
CA ILE A 11 -14.46 -1.35 10.74
C ILE A 11 -14.60 -0.81 12.16
N PRO A 12 -15.53 -1.32 12.98
CA PRO A 12 -15.77 -0.80 14.34
C PRO A 12 -14.48 -0.72 15.16
N GLY A 13 -14.21 0.45 15.76
CA GLY A 13 -13.04 0.71 16.59
C GLY A 13 -11.70 0.85 15.83
N ARG A 14 -11.70 0.80 14.47
CA ARG A 14 -10.47 0.85 13.67
C ARG A 14 -10.56 1.76 12.43
N LEU A 15 -11.72 1.82 11.80
CA LEU A 15 -11.97 2.65 10.63
C LEU A 15 -13.35 3.26 10.76
N GLU A 16 -13.42 4.56 10.81
CA GLU A 16 -14.67 5.31 10.72
C GLU A 16 -15.19 5.28 9.29
N GLU A 17 -16.46 5.64 9.10
CA GLU A 17 -17.06 5.62 7.76
C GLU A 17 -16.24 6.46 6.77
N THR A 18 -15.65 5.76 5.80
CA THR A 18 -14.73 6.36 4.83
C THR A 18 -15.07 5.86 3.43
N SER A 19 -15.08 6.78 2.47
CA SER A 19 -15.22 6.46 1.04
C SER A 19 -13.97 6.91 0.31
N VAL A 20 -13.50 6.11 -0.66
CA VAL A 20 -12.31 6.40 -1.45
C VAL A 20 -12.45 5.88 -2.87
N THR A 21 -11.93 6.64 -3.82
CA THR A 21 -11.78 6.24 -5.22
C THR A 21 -10.31 6.22 -5.59
N ILE A 22 -9.89 5.29 -6.45
CA ILE A 22 -8.52 5.25 -7.00
C ILE A 22 -8.64 5.14 -8.52
N ASP A 23 -7.93 6.00 -9.21
CA ASP A 23 -7.91 5.98 -10.67
C ASP A 23 -6.92 4.94 -11.21
N ALA A 24 -7.24 4.43 -12.40
CA ALA A 24 -6.32 3.54 -13.13
C ALA A 24 -5.02 4.29 -13.45
N GLY A 25 -3.90 3.58 -13.42
CA GLY A 25 -2.60 4.14 -13.77
C GLY A 25 -1.98 5.04 -12.70
N THR A 26 -2.51 5.07 -11.46
CA THR A 26 -2.02 5.94 -10.39
C THR A 26 -1.32 5.17 -9.28
N LEU A 27 -0.25 5.76 -8.74
CA LEU A 27 0.37 5.39 -7.48
C LEU A 27 -0.16 6.32 -6.39
N THR A 28 -1.05 5.80 -5.53
CA THR A 28 -1.64 6.53 -4.40
C THR A 28 -1.00 6.08 -3.09
N CYS A 29 -0.55 7.03 -2.26
CA CYS A 29 -0.03 6.74 -0.93
C CYS A 29 -1.03 7.16 0.16
N LEU A 30 -1.32 6.24 1.08
CA LEU A 30 -1.98 6.51 2.36
C LEU A 30 -0.91 6.93 3.36
N ILE A 31 -0.97 8.14 3.85
CA ILE A 31 -0.06 8.67 4.86
C ILE A 31 -0.83 9.01 6.15
N GLY A 32 -0.14 8.98 7.27
CA GLY A 32 -0.74 9.25 8.58
C GLY A 32 0.09 8.62 9.70
N PRO A 33 -0.06 9.05 10.94
CA PRO A 33 0.63 8.48 12.08
C PRO A 33 0.24 7.01 12.33
N ASN A 34 0.98 6.35 13.22
CA ASN A 34 0.63 5.00 13.64
C ASN A 34 -0.77 5.02 14.31
N GLY A 35 -1.60 4.03 13.96
CA GLY A 35 -2.98 3.96 14.45
C GLY A 35 -3.99 4.83 13.69
N SER A 36 -3.58 5.62 12.69
CA SER A 36 -4.50 6.48 11.92
C SER A 36 -5.53 5.74 11.04
N GLY A 37 -5.43 4.40 10.91
CA GLY A 37 -6.38 3.60 10.15
C GLY A 37 -5.93 3.18 8.75
N LYS A 38 -4.69 3.45 8.32
CA LYS A 38 -4.16 3.08 6.98
C LYS A 38 -4.34 1.59 6.67
N THR A 39 -3.79 0.71 7.52
CA THR A 39 -3.95 -0.75 7.40
C THR A 39 -5.41 -1.17 7.44
N SER A 40 -6.23 -0.51 8.27
CA SER A 40 -7.66 -0.82 8.38
C SER A 40 -8.41 -0.48 7.09
N LEU A 41 -8.06 0.63 6.42
CA LEU A 41 -8.61 0.97 5.11
C LEU A 41 -8.19 -0.04 4.03
N LEU A 42 -6.91 -0.42 3.99
CA LEU A 42 -6.43 -1.48 3.07
C LEU A 42 -7.16 -2.82 3.32
N HIS A 43 -7.35 -3.21 4.60
CA HIS A 43 -8.10 -4.40 4.97
C HIS A 43 -9.56 -4.31 4.51
N ALA A 44 -10.22 -3.15 4.73
CA ALA A 44 -11.60 -2.95 4.31
C ALA A 44 -11.76 -3.11 2.80
N ILE A 45 -10.86 -2.52 1.99
CA ILE A 45 -10.85 -2.68 0.53
C ILE A 45 -10.59 -4.13 0.13
N ALA A 46 -9.69 -4.83 0.82
CA ALA A 46 -9.39 -6.23 0.58
C ALA A 46 -10.49 -7.20 1.07
N GLY A 47 -11.53 -6.70 1.79
CA GLY A 47 -12.59 -7.53 2.37
C GLY A 47 -12.11 -8.38 3.55
N ILE A 48 -11.07 -7.92 4.28
CA ILE A 48 -10.51 -8.58 5.46
C ILE A 48 -11.16 -8.01 6.72
N GLY A 49 -11.59 -8.90 7.64
CA GLY A 49 -12.17 -8.48 8.92
C GLY A 49 -13.63 -8.06 8.85
N SER A 50 -14.37 -8.52 7.83
CA SER A 50 -15.82 -8.28 7.66
C SER A 50 -16.19 -6.79 7.70
N PRO A 51 -15.59 -5.94 6.85
CA PRO A 51 -15.89 -4.52 6.81
C PRO A 51 -17.33 -4.27 6.37
N GLN A 52 -17.93 -3.19 6.85
CA GLN A 52 -19.16 -2.64 6.30
C GLN A 52 -18.83 -1.79 5.07
N GLY A 53 -19.83 -1.52 4.24
CA GLY A 53 -19.70 -0.73 3.02
C GLY A 53 -19.62 -1.58 1.76
N ARG A 54 -19.20 -0.97 0.66
CA ARG A 54 -19.14 -1.63 -0.67
C ARG A 54 -17.82 -1.31 -1.35
N VAL A 55 -17.27 -2.31 -2.05
CA VAL A 55 -16.06 -2.16 -2.87
C VAL A 55 -16.39 -2.62 -4.29
N ARG A 56 -16.04 -1.79 -5.27
CA ARG A 56 -16.05 -2.16 -6.68
C ARG A 56 -14.70 -1.85 -7.31
N ILE A 57 -14.18 -2.78 -8.05
CA ILE A 57 -12.95 -2.63 -8.83
C ILE A 57 -13.31 -2.96 -10.27
N ASP A 58 -13.15 -1.97 -11.17
CA ASP A 58 -13.59 -2.12 -12.57
C ASP A 58 -15.06 -2.59 -12.63
N ASP A 59 -15.93 -1.94 -11.84
CA ASP A 59 -17.36 -2.24 -11.65
C ASP A 59 -17.70 -3.65 -11.13
N VAL A 60 -16.72 -4.43 -10.74
CA VAL A 60 -16.87 -5.78 -10.19
C VAL A 60 -16.67 -5.78 -8.68
N ASP A 61 -17.55 -6.47 -7.94
CA ASP A 61 -17.35 -6.75 -6.52
C ASP A 61 -16.34 -7.89 -6.37
N PRO A 62 -15.15 -7.64 -5.78
CA PRO A 62 -14.11 -8.66 -5.64
C PRO A 62 -14.53 -9.85 -4.75
N LEU A 63 -15.48 -9.65 -3.84
CA LEU A 63 -15.96 -10.71 -2.95
C LEU A 63 -16.87 -11.73 -3.67
N CYS A 64 -17.45 -11.35 -4.82
CA CYS A 64 -18.25 -12.23 -5.65
C CYS A 64 -17.41 -13.15 -6.56
N LEU A 65 -16.07 -12.97 -6.55
CA LEU A 65 -15.17 -13.73 -7.42
C LEU A 65 -14.50 -14.91 -6.69
N GLY A 66 -14.31 -16.01 -7.41
CA GLY A 66 -13.43 -17.09 -6.95
C GLY A 66 -11.95 -16.65 -6.90
N PRO A 67 -11.11 -17.37 -6.11
CA PRO A 67 -9.75 -16.94 -5.80
C PRO A 67 -8.88 -16.54 -7.00
N PRO A 68 -8.78 -17.28 -8.09
CA PRO A 68 -7.90 -16.89 -9.21
C PRO A 68 -8.33 -15.58 -9.89
N ARG A 69 -9.65 -15.37 -10.07
CA ARG A 69 -10.19 -14.16 -10.68
C ARG A 69 -10.03 -12.95 -9.73
N ARG A 70 -10.24 -13.18 -8.43
CA ARG A 70 -10.06 -12.16 -7.40
C ARG A 70 -8.61 -11.70 -7.33
N GLN A 71 -7.63 -12.61 -7.39
CA GLN A 71 -6.20 -12.25 -7.36
C GLN A 71 -5.79 -11.38 -8.56
N ARG A 72 -6.35 -11.63 -9.75
CA ARG A 72 -6.12 -10.77 -10.93
C ARG A 72 -6.81 -9.42 -10.83
N LEU A 73 -7.83 -9.30 -10.02
CA LEU A 73 -8.50 -8.02 -9.79
C LEU A 73 -7.82 -7.23 -8.69
N LEU A 74 -7.50 -7.89 -7.56
CA LEU A 74 -6.97 -7.30 -6.36
C LEU A 74 -5.99 -8.23 -5.67
N THR A 75 -4.82 -7.73 -5.32
CA THR A 75 -3.88 -8.41 -4.42
C THR A 75 -3.49 -7.49 -3.26
N TYR A 76 -3.41 -8.05 -2.06
CA TYR A 76 -2.98 -7.35 -0.85
C TYR A 76 -1.68 -7.96 -0.31
N LEU A 77 -0.69 -7.11 -0.06
CA LEU A 77 0.57 -7.43 0.62
C LEU A 77 0.56 -6.81 2.02
N PRO A 78 0.52 -7.62 3.10
CA PRO A 78 0.52 -7.11 4.47
C PRO A 78 1.91 -6.58 4.89
N ALA A 79 1.94 -5.73 5.91
CA ALA A 79 3.18 -5.22 6.51
C ALA A 79 3.99 -6.34 7.18
N SER A 80 3.31 -7.33 7.80
CA SER A 80 3.98 -8.50 8.39
C SER A 80 4.52 -9.42 7.30
N ARG A 81 5.83 -9.70 7.38
CA ARG A 81 6.57 -10.52 6.42
C ARG A 81 7.17 -11.78 7.06
N ASP A 82 6.59 -12.18 8.18
CA ASP A 82 7.08 -13.31 8.97
C ASP A 82 6.63 -14.66 8.36
N VAL A 83 7.21 -14.97 7.20
CA VAL A 83 7.03 -16.26 6.52
C VAL A 83 8.20 -17.15 6.85
N LYS A 84 7.94 -18.18 7.65
CA LYS A 84 8.96 -19.18 8.09
C LYS A 84 8.78 -20.54 7.36
N TRP A 85 8.22 -20.51 6.17
CA TRP A 85 8.02 -21.74 5.42
C TRP A 85 9.28 -22.22 4.73
N PRO A 86 9.62 -23.51 4.80
CA PRO A 86 10.80 -24.07 4.15
C PRO A 86 10.60 -24.32 2.65
N LEU A 87 9.93 -23.37 1.97
CA LEU A 87 9.70 -23.39 0.54
C LEU A 87 10.81 -22.64 -0.20
N ALA A 88 11.13 -23.06 -1.43
CA ALA A 88 11.95 -22.27 -2.32
C ALA A 88 11.23 -20.95 -2.68
N ALA A 89 12.01 -19.90 -2.92
CA ALA A 89 11.43 -18.59 -3.27
C ALA A 89 10.53 -18.69 -4.51
N ARG A 90 10.94 -19.41 -5.54
CA ARG A 90 10.13 -19.66 -6.75
C ARG A 90 8.78 -20.31 -6.45
N ASP A 91 8.75 -21.27 -5.53
CA ASP A 91 7.52 -22.00 -5.20
C ASP A 91 6.57 -21.09 -4.42
N LEU A 92 7.10 -20.26 -3.52
CA LEU A 92 6.29 -19.25 -2.84
C LEU A 92 5.69 -18.23 -3.82
N ILE A 93 6.44 -17.81 -4.84
CA ILE A 93 5.96 -16.85 -5.85
C ILE A 93 4.85 -17.50 -6.70
N ARG A 94 4.99 -18.78 -7.10
CA ARG A 94 3.95 -19.53 -7.83
C ARG A 94 2.63 -19.65 -7.07
N LEU A 95 2.65 -19.61 -5.74
CA LEU A 95 1.41 -19.54 -4.95
C LEU A 95 0.61 -18.24 -5.21
N GLY A 96 1.18 -17.26 -5.89
CA GLY A 96 0.44 -16.13 -6.45
C GLY A 96 -0.50 -16.48 -7.59
N GLY A 97 -0.44 -17.71 -8.14
CA GLY A 97 -1.40 -18.20 -9.12
C GLY A 97 -0.98 -18.07 -10.59
N GLU A 98 0.31 -17.86 -10.87
CA GLU A 98 0.88 -17.89 -12.21
C GLU A 98 1.99 -18.93 -12.31
N ASP A 99 2.00 -19.71 -13.41
CA ASP A 99 3.05 -20.72 -13.68
C ASP A 99 4.32 -20.07 -14.22
N ASP A 100 4.18 -19.04 -15.09
CA ASP A 100 5.29 -18.27 -15.61
C ASP A 100 5.64 -17.10 -14.69
N ILE A 101 6.64 -17.31 -13.85
CA ILE A 101 7.14 -16.31 -12.88
C ILE A 101 8.43 -15.62 -13.35
N GLU A 102 9.00 -16.02 -14.49
CA GLU A 102 10.27 -15.45 -14.99
C GLU A 102 10.23 -13.92 -15.15
N PRO A 103 9.15 -13.30 -15.66
CA PRO A 103 9.08 -11.85 -15.76
C PRO A 103 9.23 -11.17 -14.39
N VAL A 104 8.52 -11.64 -13.37
CA VAL A 104 8.57 -11.01 -12.03
C VAL A 104 9.88 -11.32 -11.30
N LEU A 105 10.52 -12.46 -11.56
CA LEU A 105 11.86 -12.75 -11.06
C LEU A 105 12.89 -11.79 -11.64
N ALA A 106 12.80 -11.48 -12.92
CA ALA A 106 13.67 -10.52 -13.59
C ALA A 106 13.43 -9.08 -13.07
N GLU A 107 12.17 -8.67 -12.99
CA GLU A 107 11.76 -7.34 -12.51
C GLU A 107 12.31 -7.00 -11.11
N LEU A 108 12.33 -8.00 -10.22
CA LEU A 108 12.74 -7.82 -8.81
C LEU A 108 14.15 -8.38 -8.52
N GLU A 109 14.93 -8.70 -9.56
CA GLU A 109 16.29 -9.23 -9.44
C GLU A 109 16.36 -10.45 -8.51
N LEU A 110 15.41 -11.39 -8.66
CA LEU A 110 15.26 -12.55 -7.78
C LEU A 110 15.86 -13.84 -8.37
N GLY A 111 16.37 -13.82 -9.61
CA GLY A 111 16.95 -15.00 -10.26
C GLY A 111 17.93 -15.76 -9.37
N PRO A 112 18.97 -15.11 -8.77
CA PRO A 112 19.94 -15.77 -7.90
C PRO A 112 19.34 -16.33 -6.59
N LEU A 113 18.16 -15.90 -6.20
CA LEU A 113 17.48 -16.28 -4.97
C LEU A 113 16.37 -17.31 -5.20
N SER A 114 16.01 -17.58 -6.45
CA SER A 114 14.82 -18.36 -6.82
C SER A 114 14.78 -19.76 -6.20
N ASP A 115 15.93 -20.42 -6.07
CA ASP A 115 16.06 -21.77 -5.49
C ASP A 115 16.34 -21.77 -3.98
N ARG A 116 16.62 -20.60 -3.39
CA ARG A 116 16.89 -20.51 -1.96
C ARG A 116 15.61 -20.62 -1.15
N ARG A 117 15.70 -21.25 0.00
CA ARG A 117 14.56 -21.35 0.93
C ARG A 117 14.27 -19.98 1.55
N VAL A 118 12.98 -19.66 1.66
CA VAL A 118 12.49 -18.36 2.16
C VAL A 118 12.93 -18.10 3.62
N ASP A 119 13.01 -19.15 4.43
CA ASP A 119 13.47 -19.05 5.84
C ASP A 119 14.96 -18.73 5.96
N GLN A 120 15.76 -18.89 4.89
CA GLN A 120 17.18 -18.57 4.80
C GLN A 120 17.47 -17.20 4.17
N LEU A 121 16.44 -16.50 3.71
CA LEU A 121 16.57 -15.17 3.12
C LEU A 121 16.66 -14.09 4.19
N SER A 122 17.45 -13.05 3.90
CA SER A 122 17.42 -11.82 4.69
C SER A 122 16.02 -11.20 4.68
N THR A 123 15.76 -10.29 5.60
CA THR A 123 14.46 -9.60 5.69
C THR A 123 14.13 -8.84 4.38
N GLY A 124 15.12 -8.18 3.78
CA GLY A 124 14.94 -7.45 2.52
C GLY A 124 14.72 -8.40 1.32
N GLU A 125 15.50 -9.49 1.22
CA GLU A 125 15.30 -10.50 0.17
C GLU A 125 13.92 -11.14 0.28
N ARG A 126 13.48 -11.49 1.49
CA ARG A 126 12.14 -12.03 1.76
C ARG A 126 11.05 -11.04 1.38
N ALA A 127 11.23 -9.75 1.68
CA ALA A 127 10.28 -8.71 1.29
C ALA A 127 10.10 -8.64 -0.23
N ARG A 128 11.19 -8.74 -1.01
CA ARG A 128 11.15 -8.78 -2.47
C ARG A 128 10.43 -10.03 -3.00
N VAL A 129 10.67 -11.20 -2.41
CA VAL A 129 9.98 -12.45 -2.78
C VAL A 129 8.48 -12.36 -2.52
N LEU A 130 8.06 -11.78 -1.38
CA LEU A 130 6.64 -11.59 -1.07
C LEU A 130 5.98 -10.57 -2.01
N LEU A 131 6.71 -9.52 -2.40
CA LEU A 131 6.24 -8.57 -3.42
C LEU A 131 6.10 -9.27 -4.78
N ALA A 132 7.07 -10.09 -5.19
CA ALA A 132 6.99 -10.87 -6.42
C ALA A 132 5.75 -11.76 -6.44
N ARG A 133 5.46 -12.44 -5.33
CA ARG A 133 4.23 -13.23 -5.17
C ARG A 133 2.97 -12.38 -5.33
N ALA A 134 2.96 -11.16 -4.80
CA ALA A 134 1.82 -10.25 -4.93
C ALA A 134 1.65 -9.71 -6.36
N LEU A 135 2.73 -9.54 -7.11
CA LEU A 135 2.74 -9.07 -8.49
C LEU A 135 2.48 -10.17 -9.52
N ALA A 136 2.80 -11.44 -9.20
CA ALA A 136 2.69 -12.57 -10.12
C ALA A 136 1.30 -12.67 -10.79
N PRO A 137 0.15 -12.54 -10.09
CA PRO A 137 -1.17 -12.62 -10.72
C PRO A 137 -1.49 -11.40 -11.60
N ARG A 138 -0.60 -10.43 -11.73
CA ARG A 138 -0.77 -9.19 -12.50
C ARG A 138 -2.07 -8.44 -12.13
N PRO A 139 -2.28 -8.12 -10.84
CA PRO A 139 -3.52 -7.53 -10.36
C PRO A 139 -3.79 -6.17 -11.00
N LYS A 140 -5.08 -5.82 -11.20
CA LYS A 140 -5.47 -4.47 -11.62
C LYS A 140 -5.23 -3.45 -10.50
N LEU A 141 -5.53 -3.82 -9.25
CA LEU A 141 -5.26 -3.03 -8.04
C LEU A 141 -4.32 -3.79 -7.11
N LEU A 142 -3.20 -3.17 -6.77
CA LEU A 142 -2.25 -3.68 -5.79
C LEU A 142 -2.35 -2.87 -4.50
N LEU A 143 -2.69 -3.52 -3.40
CA LEU A 143 -2.70 -2.94 -2.05
C LEU A 143 -1.44 -3.34 -1.32
N LEU A 144 -0.66 -2.36 -0.85
CA LEU A 144 0.61 -2.59 -0.18
C LEU A 144 0.62 -1.92 1.20
N ASP A 145 0.86 -2.71 2.23
CA ASP A 145 0.99 -2.19 3.59
C ASP A 145 2.47 -2.08 3.95
N GLU A 146 2.98 -0.86 3.99
CA GLU A 146 4.37 -0.50 4.28
C GLU A 146 5.42 -1.30 3.46
N PRO A 147 5.35 -1.31 2.12
CA PRO A 147 6.17 -2.20 1.29
C PRO A 147 7.67 -1.89 1.34
N VAL A 148 8.06 -0.66 1.69
CA VAL A 148 9.47 -0.22 1.76
C VAL A 148 10.12 -0.49 3.12
N THR A 149 9.34 -0.82 4.14
CA THR A 149 9.85 -1.10 5.49
C THR A 149 10.78 -2.30 5.47
N ASN A 150 11.93 -2.20 6.15
CA ASN A 150 13.00 -3.21 6.20
C ASN A 150 13.75 -3.45 4.88
N LEU A 151 13.62 -2.57 3.89
CA LEU A 151 14.49 -2.52 2.72
C LEU A 151 15.63 -1.51 2.97
N ASP A 152 16.82 -1.79 2.41
CA ASP A 152 17.88 -0.78 2.36
C ASP A 152 17.48 0.39 1.43
N PRO A 153 18.13 1.57 1.57
CA PRO A 153 17.75 2.76 0.82
C PRO A 153 17.76 2.57 -0.71
N LEU A 154 18.68 1.79 -1.25
CA LEU A 154 18.73 1.53 -2.68
C LEU A 154 17.49 0.74 -3.15
N TRP A 155 17.11 -0.30 -2.39
CA TRP A 155 15.94 -1.11 -2.72
C TRP A 155 14.62 -0.37 -2.49
N GLN A 156 14.56 0.55 -1.51
CA GLN A 156 13.41 1.44 -1.35
C GLN A 156 13.17 2.27 -2.62
N LEU A 157 14.23 2.90 -3.14
CA LEU A 157 14.15 3.70 -4.37
C LEU A 157 13.81 2.84 -5.60
N LYS A 158 14.46 1.69 -5.77
CA LYS A 158 14.16 0.75 -6.87
C LYS A 158 12.70 0.29 -6.85
N LEU A 159 12.18 -0.04 -5.66
CA LEU A 159 10.80 -0.45 -5.51
C LEU A 159 9.82 0.67 -5.90
N MET A 160 10.04 1.88 -5.39
CA MET A 160 9.17 3.01 -5.68
C MET A 160 9.17 3.36 -7.19
N GLU A 161 10.34 3.32 -7.83
CA GLU A 161 10.48 3.52 -9.28
C GLU A 161 9.76 2.40 -10.05
N HIS A 162 9.91 1.16 -9.62
CA HIS A 162 9.22 0.01 -10.21
C HIS A 162 7.69 0.17 -10.11
N LEU A 163 7.15 0.51 -8.94
CA LEU A 163 5.70 0.72 -8.75
C LEU A 163 5.19 1.88 -9.62
N ARG A 164 5.94 2.96 -9.73
CA ARG A 164 5.60 4.10 -10.59
C ARG A 164 5.60 3.72 -12.07
N THR A 165 6.59 2.95 -12.50
CA THR A 165 6.67 2.42 -13.87
C THR A 165 5.51 1.48 -14.16
N LEU A 166 5.20 0.58 -13.21
CA LEU A 166 4.09 -0.35 -13.31
C LEU A 166 2.76 0.39 -13.53
N THR A 167 2.46 1.41 -12.74
CA THR A 167 1.20 2.17 -12.87
C THR A 167 1.13 2.85 -14.24
N ARG A 168 2.18 3.55 -14.64
CA ARG A 168 2.19 4.36 -15.87
C ARG A 168 2.09 3.54 -17.15
N HIS A 169 2.73 2.37 -17.21
CA HIS A 169 2.79 1.59 -18.46
C HIS A 169 1.71 0.51 -18.57
N SER A 170 1.14 0.04 -17.47
CA SER A 170 0.18 -1.06 -17.51
C SER A 170 -1.26 -0.66 -17.19
N GLY A 171 -1.50 0.60 -16.81
CA GLY A 171 -2.82 1.05 -16.36
C GLY A 171 -3.29 0.47 -15.04
N ARG A 172 -2.41 -0.29 -14.34
CA ARG A 172 -2.69 -0.79 -12.99
C ARG A 172 -2.68 0.34 -11.98
N ALA A 173 -3.39 0.17 -10.88
CA ALA A 173 -3.31 1.09 -9.76
C ALA A 173 -2.59 0.47 -8.58
N VAL A 174 -1.89 1.30 -7.83
CA VAL A 174 -1.26 0.94 -6.56
C VAL A 174 -1.80 1.85 -5.48
N LEU A 175 -2.28 1.27 -4.38
CA LEU A 175 -2.61 1.96 -3.15
C LEU A 175 -1.70 1.42 -2.05
N MET A 176 -0.80 2.25 -1.53
CA MET A 176 0.16 1.83 -0.52
C MET A 176 0.07 2.67 0.75
N ALA A 177 0.14 2.02 1.90
CA ALA A 177 0.38 2.71 3.16
C ALA A 177 1.87 2.99 3.32
N SER A 178 2.21 4.21 3.73
CA SER A 178 3.59 4.63 4.01
C SER A 178 3.63 5.57 5.20
N HIS A 179 4.72 5.51 5.96
CA HIS A 179 5.08 6.51 6.96
C HIS A 179 6.22 7.43 6.48
N ASP A 180 6.81 7.14 5.32
CA ASP A 180 7.87 7.93 4.71
C ASP A 180 7.26 9.01 3.80
N LEU A 181 7.22 10.24 4.32
CA LEU A 181 6.66 11.39 3.60
C LEU A 181 7.51 11.82 2.41
N GLU A 182 8.85 11.62 2.47
CA GLU A 182 9.75 11.99 1.37
C GLU A 182 9.58 11.05 0.17
N LEU A 183 9.51 9.74 0.41
CA LEU A 183 9.22 8.79 -0.66
C LEU A 183 7.82 9.02 -1.23
N ALA A 184 6.82 9.29 -0.38
CA ALA A 184 5.47 9.59 -0.83
C ALA A 184 5.44 10.88 -1.68
N ALA A 185 6.09 11.96 -1.23
CA ALA A 185 6.19 13.22 -1.99
C ALA A 185 6.83 13.06 -3.36
N ARG A 186 7.87 12.22 -3.44
CA ARG A 186 8.68 12.06 -4.66
C ARG A 186 8.02 11.17 -5.70
N PHE A 187 7.31 10.12 -5.30
CA PHE A 187 6.88 9.07 -6.19
C PHE A 187 5.37 8.98 -6.39
N ALA A 188 4.56 9.37 -5.40
CA ALA A 188 3.12 9.27 -5.51
C ALA A 188 2.54 10.31 -6.48
N ASP A 189 1.51 9.87 -7.22
CA ASP A 189 0.69 10.77 -8.04
C ASP A 189 -0.42 11.42 -7.16
N ARG A 190 -0.81 10.75 -6.06
CA ARG A 190 -1.86 11.18 -5.15
C ARG A 190 -1.55 10.74 -3.72
N LEU A 191 -1.93 11.57 -2.77
CA LEU A 191 -1.80 11.31 -1.33
C LEU A 191 -3.18 11.36 -0.68
N ILE A 192 -3.42 10.45 0.24
CA ILE A 192 -4.58 10.47 1.14
C ILE A 192 -4.05 10.50 2.56
N VAL A 193 -4.38 11.55 3.30
CA VAL A 193 -3.98 11.73 4.70
C VAL A 193 -5.02 11.08 5.60
N MET A 194 -4.58 10.13 6.42
CA MET A 194 -5.42 9.43 7.38
C MET A 194 -5.16 9.93 8.79
N ASP A 195 -6.21 10.22 9.53
CA ASP A 195 -6.18 10.49 10.97
C ASP A 195 -7.39 9.87 11.66
N SER A 196 -7.16 9.23 12.81
CA SER A 196 -8.21 8.70 13.69
C SER A 196 -9.28 7.88 12.96
N GLY A 197 -8.85 7.08 11.98
CA GLY A 197 -9.71 6.21 11.17
C GLY A 197 -10.45 6.91 10.02
N ARG A 198 -10.11 8.14 9.68
CA ARG A 198 -10.74 8.94 8.61
C ARG A 198 -9.72 9.45 7.60
N ALA A 199 -10.14 9.63 6.36
CA ALA A 199 -9.41 10.42 5.39
C ALA A 199 -9.70 11.92 5.64
N VAL A 200 -8.67 12.70 5.98
CA VAL A 200 -8.80 14.11 6.34
C VAL A 200 -8.31 15.06 5.24
N ALA A 201 -7.45 14.58 4.34
CA ALA A 201 -7.06 15.29 3.13
C ALA A 201 -6.80 14.31 1.99
N ASP A 202 -6.98 14.79 0.76
CA ASP A 202 -6.86 14.01 -0.46
C ASP A 202 -6.47 14.93 -1.62
N GLY A 203 -5.34 14.66 -2.28
CA GLY A 203 -4.82 15.50 -3.35
C GLY A 203 -3.47 15.03 -3.87
N GLY A 204 -2.81 15.83 -4.70
CA GLY A 204 -1.44 15.60 -5.14
C GLY A 204 -0.42 15.82 -4.02
N PRO A 205 0.90 15.64 -4.33
CA PRO A 205 1.97 15.82 -3.35
C PRO A 205 2.01 17.19 -2.66
N GLU A 206 1.40 18.21 -3.26
CA GLU A 206 1.29 19.56 -2.70
C GLU A 206 0.53 19.63 -1.37
N ILE A 207 -0.36 18.67 -1.07
CA ILE A 207 -1.09 18.65 0.20
C ILE A 207 -0.16 18.45 1.41
N LEU A 208 1.07 17.98 1.20
CA LEU A 208 2.07 17.82 2.26
C LEU A 208 2.44 19.15 2.93
N GLU A 209 2.26 20.28 2.25
CA GLU A 209 2.48 21.62 2.81
C GLU A 209 1.19 22.22 3.42
N GLY A 210 0.09 21.45 3.36
CA GLY A 210 -1.22 21.86 3.83
C GLY A 210 -1.38 21.84 5.36
N PRO A 211 -2.39 22.56 5.86
CA PRO A 211 -2.69 22.63 7.29
C PRO A 211 -3.08 21.28 7.88
N GLU A 212 -3.68 20.39 7.10
CA GLU A 212 -4.11 19.04 7.54
C GLU A 212 -2.90 18.19 7.92
N VAL A 213 -1.86 18.19 7.08
CA VAL A 213 -0.61 17.43 7.36
C VAL A 213 0.08 18.01 8.59
N ARG A 214 0.13 19.34 8.69
CA ARG A 214 0.66 20.02 9.89
C ARG A 214 -0.11 19.63 11.14
N ALA A 215 -1.43 19.57 11.08
CA ALA A 215 -2.28 19.19 12.22
C ALA A 215 -2.10 17.74 12.61
N VAL A 216 -2.08 16.82 11.62
CA VAL A 216 -2.00 15.37 11.83
C VAL A 216 -0.62 14.91 12.33
N PHE A 217 0.45 15.46 11.75
CA PHE A 217 1.81 15.01 12.07
C PHE A 217 2.55 15.92 13.07
N GLY A 218 2.04 17.13 13.35
CA GLY A 218 2.73 18.13 14.17
C GLY A 218 4.03 18.64 13.54
N ILE A 219 4.15 18.58 12.22
CA ILE A 219 5.34 18.98 11.47
C ILE A 219 4.99 19.98 10.38
N GLU A 220 5.98 20.72 9.92
CA GLU A 220 5.88 21.61 8.77
C GLU A 220 7.12 21.48 7.89
N ARG A 221 6.96 21.70 6.59
CA ARG A 221 8.08 21.69 5.65
C ARG A 221 8.74 23.06 5.60
N ARG A 222 10.07 23.11 5.77
CA ARG A 222 10.89 24.32 5.61
C ARG A 222 12.01 24.02 4.62
N GLY A 223 11.87 24.51 3.40
CA GLY A 223 12.75 24.14 2.29
C GLY A 223 12.62 22.68 1.95
N SER A 224 13.72 21.90 2.01
CA SER A 224 13.75 20.47 1.72
C SER A 224 13.61 19.58 2.95
N ALA A 225 13.42 20.13 4.15
CA ALA A 225 13.41 19.35 5.39
C ALA A 225 12.12 19.51 6.20
N TRP A 226 11.78 18.49 6.98
CA TRP A 226 10.68 18.51 7.94
C TRP A 226 11.13 19.01 9.30
N TRP A 227 10.33 19.88 9.92
CA TRP A 227 10.57 20.46 11.22
C TRP A 227 9.33 20.32 12.11
N PRO A 228 9.50 20.24 13.44
CA PRO A 228 8.35 20.34 14.33
C PRO A 228 7.59 21.65 14.07
N ALA A 229 6.27 21.60 14.00
CA ALA A 229 5.44 22.79 13.86
C ALA A 229 5.60 23.69 15.12
N ALA A 230 5.62 25.00 14.93
CA ALA A 230 5.83 25.97 16.02
C ALA A 230 4.72 25.95 17.09
N THR A 231 3.54 25.40 16.76
CA THR A 231 2.44 25.16 17.70
C THR A 231 1.96 23.73 17.51
N PRO A 232 2.13 22.82 18.50
CA PRO A 232 1.57 21.49 18.38
C PRO A 232 0.05 21.60 18.23
N PRO A 233 -0.60 20.72 17.44
CA PRO A 233 -2.05 20.68 17.37
C PRO A 233 -2.61 20.49 18.79
N GLU A 234 -3.60 21.28 19.17
CA GLU A 234 -4.38 20.99 20.38
C GLU A 234 -5.01 19.61 20.18
N GLY A 235 -4.50 18.61 20.90
CA GLY A 235 -5.06 17.27 20.89
C GLY A 235 -6.56 17.35 21.23
N PRO A 236 -7.37 16.37 20.78
CA PRO A 236 -8.78 16.32 21.17
C PRO A 236 -8.84 16.33 22.67
N ARG A 237 -9.42 17.40 23.23
CA ARG A 237 -9.67 17.53 24.67
C ARG A 237 -10.54 16.34 25.05
N SER A 238 -9.99 15.40 25.79
CA SER A 238 -10.76 14.38 26.46
C SER A 238 -11.75 15.12 27.36
N SER A 239 -13.00 15.17 26.95
CA SER A 239 -14.09 15.63 27.79
C SER A 239 -14.25 14.63 28.95
N PRO A 240 -14.52 15.13 30.17
CA PRO A 240 -14.58 14.34 31.40
C PRO A 240 -15.71 13.31 31.40
#